data_d345960a6086420a7fa1e00bacd17f9e
#
_entry.id   d345960a6086420a7fa1e00bacd17f9e
#
_cell.length_a   1.000
_cell.length_b   1.000
_cell.length_c   1.000
_cell.angle_alpha   90.00
_cell.angle_beta   90.00
_cell.angle_gamma   90.00
#
_symmetry.space_group_name_H-M   'P 1'
#
loop_
_entity.id
_entity.type
_entity.pdbx_description
1 polymer ?
#
loop_
_entity_poly.entity_id
_entity_poly.type
_entity_poly.pdbx_seq_one_letter_code
_entity_poly.pdbx_strand_id
1 'polypeptide(L)'
;SQHEIEDILTIGKEMIEKPIELLDGVEEVLQKLKKNYTLIVATKGDLLDQERKLEKSGLLQYFHHIEVMSEKKEADYQKLIRHLDIQPRELLMVGNSLKSDILPVLKIGASAIHVPFHTTWAHEEVSKKDAHESTFKTVHSITDILRFL
;
A
#
# COMPACT_ATOMS: atom_id res chain seq x y z
N SER A 1 17.05 14.12 5.54
CA SER A 1 16.61 14.47 6.83
C SER A 1 16.16 13.23 7.58
N GLN A 2 15.95 13.39 8.83
CA GLN A 2 15.73 12.25 9.69
C GLN A 2 14.44 11.50 9.40
N HIS A 3 13.41 12.15 8.88
CA HIS A 3 12.19 11.41 8.65
C HIS A 3 12.27 10.47 7.47
N GLU A 4 13.25 10.65 6.64
CA GLU A 4 13.39 9.71 5.53
C GLU A 4 13.61 8.31 6.01
N ILE A 5 14.21 8.19 7.17
CA ILE A 5 14.59 6.89 7.69
C ILE A 5 13.38 6.16 8.27
N GLU A 6 12.45 6.90 8.82
CA GLU A 6 11.32 6.30 9.48
C GLU A 6 10.09 6.13 8.62
N ASP A 7 10.09 6.72 7.44
CA ASP A 7 8.90 6.63 6.62
C ASP A 7 8.66 5.22 6.13
N ILE A 8 7.45 4.75 6.31
CA ILE A 8 7.06 3.41 5.95
C ILE A 8 6.06 3.50 4.82
N LEU A 9 6.32 2.77 3.75
CA LEU A 9 5.40 2.72 2.62
C LEU A 9 4.85 1.31 2.54
N THR A 10 3.54 1.18 2.71
CA THR A 10 2.88 -0.11 2.68
C THR A 10 2.11 -0.24 1.38
N ILE A 11 2.27 -1.37 0.71
CA ILE A 11 1.64 -1.62 -0.58
C ILE A 11 0.70 -2.79 -0.43
N GLY A 12 -0.55 -2.61 -0.86
CA GLY A 12 -1.49 -3.71 -0.88
C GLY A 12 -1.05 -4.75 -1.88
N LYS A 13 -1.22 -6.01 -1.52
CA LYS A 13 -0.72 -7.10 -2.37
C LYS A 13 -1.31 -7.07 -3.77
N GLU A 14 -2.53 -6.57 -3.91
CA GLU A 14 -3.19 -6.51 -5.21
C GLU A 14 -2.41 -5.67 -6.20
N MET A 15 -1.64 -4.72 -5.70
CA MET A 15 -0.87 -3.84 -6.56
C MET A 15 0.26 -4.56 -7.28
N ILE A 16 0.71 -5.67 -6.71
CA ILE A 16 1.86 -6.39 -7.25
C ILE A 16 1.50 -7.76 -7.81
N GLU A 17 0.22 -8.16 -7.72
CA GLU A 17 -0.22 -9.44 -8.22
C GLU A 17 -1.12 -9.34 -9.45
N LYS A 18 -1.35 -8.14 -9.94
CA LYS A 18 -2.25 -7.93 -11.05
C LYS A 18 -1.61 -8.38 -12.38
N PRO A 19 -2.42 -8.41 -13.42
CA PRO A 19 -1.94 -8.81 -14.75
C PRO A 19 -0.71 -8.07 -15.20
N ILE A 20 -0.08 -8.63 -16.20
CA ILE A 20 1.23 -8.20 -16.68
C ILE A 20 1.33 -6.70 -16.90
N GLU A 21 0.30 -6.10 -17.46
CA GLU A 21 0.38 -4.68 -17.75
C GLU A 21 0.52 -3.82 -16.51
N LEU A 22 0.07 -4.32 -15.36
CA LEU A 22 0.24 -3.59 -14.11
C LEU A 22 1.56 -3.91 -13.43
N LEU A 23 2.20 -4.98 -13.86
CA LEU A 23 3.51 -5.31 -13.32
C LEU A 23 4.62 -4.55 -14.02
N ASP A 24 4.31 -4.00 -15.20
CA ASP A 24 5.29 -3.17 -15.91
C ASP A 24 5.61 -1.97 -15.05
N GLY A 25 6.89 -1.80 -14.77
CA GLY A 25 7.35 -0.66 -14.02
C GLY A 25 7.29 -0.85 -12.51
N VAL A 26 6.65 -1.92 -12.02
CA VAL A 26 6.56 -2.11 -10.57
C VAL A 26 7.94 -2.27 -9.97
N GLU A 27 8.77 -3.11 -10.58
CA GLU A 27 10.10 -3.32 -10.00
C GLU A 27 10.91 -2.05 -9.99
N GLU A 28 10.82 -1.26 -11.04
CA GLU A 28 11.54 0.00 -11.09
C GLU A 28 11.09 0.95 -9.99
N VAL A 29 9.78 1.00 -9.75
CA VAL A 29 9.24 1.83 -8.69
C VAL A 29 9.76 1.36 -7.35
N LEU A 30 9.73 0.04 -7.11
CA LEU A 30 10.19 -0.49 -5.84
C LEU A 30 11.68 -0.22 -5.61
N GLN A 31 12.47 -0.31 -6.67
CA GLN A 31 13.90 0.00 -6.56
C GLN A 31 14.12 1.43 -6.11
N LYS A 32 13.35 2.35 -6.68
CA LYS A 32 13.48 3.75 -6.33
C LYS A 32 12.97 4.04 -4.92
N LEU A 33 11.85 3.44 -4.56
CA LEU A 33 11.27 3.68 -3.26
C LEU A 33 12.10 3.10 -2.12
N LYS A 34 12.73 1.97 -2.36
CA LYS A 34 13.50 1.31 -1.32
C LYS A 34 14.65 2.18 -0.80
N LYS A 35 15.09 3.12 -1.60
CA LYS A 35 16.19 3.99 -1.20
C LYS A 35 15.79 4.93 -0.08
N ASN A 36 14.52 5.30 -0.02
CA ASN A 36 14.06 6.31 0.94
C ASN A 36 13.00 5.81 1.91
N TYR A 37 12.47 4.61 1.68
CA TYR A 37 11.36 4.09 2.47
C TYR A 37 11.60 2.65 2.88
N THR A 38 11.03 2.28 4.00
CA THR A 38 10.94 0.87 4.36
C THR A 38 9.66 0.35 3.75
N LEU A 39 9.76 -0.68 2.93
CA LEU A 39 8.63 -1.17 2.16
C LEU A 39 7.99 -2.39 2.82
N ILE A 40 6.67 -2.36 2.90
CA ILE A 40 5.87 -3.40 3.55
C ILE A 40 4.77 -3.85 2.59
N VAL A 41 4.48 -5.13 2.55
CA VAL A 41 3.31 -5.64 1.82
C VAL A 41 2.22 -5.93 2.83
N ALA A 42 1.01 -5.44 2.56
CA ALA A 42 -0.17 -5.74 3.39
C ALA A 42 -1.06 -6.71 2.63
N THR A 43 -1.42 -7.81 3.28
CA THR A 43 -2.19 -8.86 2.65
C THR A 43 -3.14 -9.50 3.64
N LYS A 44 -4.29 -9.98 3.14
CA LYS A 44 -5.17 -10.82 3.94
C LYS A 44 -4.86 -12.30 3.74
N GLY A 45 -3.92 -12.61 2.88
CA GLY A 45 -3.60 -13.99 2.55
C GLY A 45 -2.62 -14.63 3.51
N ASP A 46 -2.32 -15.88 3.23
CA ASP A 46 -1.39 -16.65 4.02
C ASP A 46 0.04 -16.16 3.82
N LEU A 47 0.78 -16.06 4.93
CA LEU A 47 2.14 -15.53 4.89
C LEU A 47 3.05 -16.34 3.95
N LEU A 48 3.04 -17.66 4.10
CA LEU A 48 3.92 -18.49 3.29
C LEU A 48 3.58 -18.40 1.82
N ASP A 49 2.29 -18.34 1.51
CA ASP A 49 1.85 -18.23 0.13
C ASP A 49 2.30 -16.90 -0.46
N GLN A 50 2.18 -15.82 0.30
CA GLN A 50 2.59 -14.52 -0.18
C GLN A 50 4.10 -14.43 -0.36
N GLU A 51 4.85 -14.99 0.57
CA GLU A 51 6.31 -15.02 0.44
C GLU A 51 6.72 -15.75 -0.83
N ARG A 52 6.07 -16.90 -1.07
CA ARG A 52 6.40 -17.71 -2.24
C ARG A 52 6.12 -16.96 -3.54
N LYS A 53 4.98 -16.27 -3.59
CA LYS A 53 4.61 -15.51 -4.78
C LYS A 53 5.56 -14.36 -5.03
N LEU A 54 5.94 -13.65 -3.99
CA LEU A 54 6.86 -12.53 -4.12
C LEU A 54 8.24 -13.00 -4.54
N GLU A 55 8.69 -14.10 -3.96
CA GLU A 55 9.98 -14.66 -4.32
C GLU A 55 10.00 -15.08 -5.78
N LYS A 56 8.93 -15.73 -6.21
CA LYS A 56 8.82 -16.20 -7.58
C LYS A 56 8.83 -15.07 -8.59
N SER A 57 8.25 -13.94 -8.23
CA SER A 57 8.21 -12.78 -9.11
C SER A 57 9.47 -11.92 -9.02
N GLY A 58 10.37 -12.26 -8.10
CA GLY A 58 11.59 -11.48 -7.91
C GLY A 58 11.42 -10.21 -7.10
N LEU A 59 10.26 -10.04 -6.47
CA LEU A 59 9.97 -8.81 -5.76
C LEU A 59 10.20 -8.87 -4.25
N LEU A 60 10.38 -10.08 -3.71
CA LEU A 60 10.52 -10.22 -2.27
C LEU A 60 11.68 -9.39 -1.70
N GLN A 61 12.73 -9.27 -2.47
CA GLN A 61 13.94 -8.57 -2.01
C GLN A 61 13.71 -7.10 -1.71
N TYR A 62 12.61 -6.53 -2.19
CA TYR A 62 12.36 -5.11 -1.98
C TYR A 62 11.61 -4.82 -0.69
N PHE A 63 11.05 -5.85 -0.07
CA PHE A 63 10.20 -5.65 1.10
C PHE A 63 10.87 -6.11 2.36
N HIS A 64 10.71 -5.31 3.41
CA HIS A 64 11.26 -5.63 4.72
C HIS A 64 10.33 -6.54 5.51
N HIS A 65 9.04 -6.53 5.18
CA HIS A 65 8.06 -7.21 6.00
C HIS A 65 6.79 -7.47 5.21
N ILE A 66 6.14 -8.58 5.49
CA ILE A 66 4.81 -8.88 4.97
C ILE A 66 3.87 -8.88 6.16
N GLU A 67 2.93 -7.94 6.18
CA GLU A 67 1.98 -7.85 7.27
C GLU A 67 0.69 -8.55 6.85
N VAL A 68 0.35 -9.61 7.59
CA VAL A 68 -0.88 -10.34 7.34
C VAL A 68 -1.98 -9.72 8.21
N MET A 69 -3.05 -9.28 7.57
CA MET A 69 -4.15 -8.63 8.25
C MET A 69 -5.40 -9.47 8.10
N SER A 70 -6.26 -9.46 9.14
CA SER A 70 -7.46 -10.27 9.06
C SER A 70 -8.50 -9.68 8.10
N GLU A 71 -8.70 -8.37 8.13
CA GLU A 71 -9.73 -7.75 7.30
C GLU A 71 -9.33 -6.43 6.69
N LYS A 72 -8.12 -5.97 6.94
CA LYS A 72 -7.63 -4.67 6.48
C LYS A 72 -8.53 -3.54 6.96
N LYS A 73 -8.89 -3.58 8.23
CA LYS A 73 -9.65 -2.51 8.87
C LYS A 73 -8.73 -1.68 9.75
N GLU A 74 -9.29 -0.66 10.35
CA GLU A 74 -8.51 0.27 11.18
C GLU A 74 -7.68 -0.45 12.22
N ALA A 75 -8.26 -1.43 12.89
CA ALA A 75 -7.54 -2.14 13.93
C ALA A 75 -6.30 -2.87 13.40
N ASP A 76 -6.39 -3.37 12.17
CA ASP A 76 -5.27 -4.06 11.56
C ASP A 76 -4.13 -3.09 11.27
N TYR A 77 -4.45 -1.90 10.79
CA TYR A 77 -3.42 -0.90 10.51
C TYR A 77 -2.85 -0.32 11.79
N GLN A 78 -3.67 -0.19 12.82
CA GLN A 78 -3.15 0.24 14.12
C GLN A 78 -2.17 -0.79 14.67
N LYS A 79 -2.48 -2.07 14.47
CA LYS A 79 -1.58 -3.12 14.90
C LYS A 79 -0.25 -3.05 14.14
N LEU A 80 -0.31 -2.77 12.84
CA LEU A 80 0.90 -2.60 12.06
C LEU A 80 1.74 -1.46 12.59
N ILE A 81 1.11 -0.34 12.88
CA ILE A 81 1.82 0.83 13.40
C ILE A 81 2.48 0.51 14.72
N ARG A 82 1.79 -0.24 15.58
CA ARG A 82 2.38 -0.64 16.85
C ARG A 82 3.54 -1.60 16.67
N HIS A 83 3.40 -2.56 15.74
CA HIS A 83 4.49 -3.49 15.45
C HIS A 83 5.74 -2.77 15.01
N LEU A 84 5.57 -1.72 14.21
CA LEU A 84 6.69 -1.01 13.65
C LEU A 84 7.18 0.11 14.57
N ASP A 85 6.43 0.39 15.64
CA ASP A 85 6.77 1.45 16.60
C ASP A 85 6.94 2.79 15.90
N ILE A 86 5.94 3.15 15.10
CA ILE A 86 5.94 4.40 14.36
C ILE A 86 4.68 5.20 14.69
N GLN A 87 4.68 6.45 14.24
CA GLN A 87 3.50 7.29 14.34
C GLN A 87 2.67 7.13 13.08
N PRO A 88 1.34 7.33 13.18
CA PRO A 88 0.49 7.20 11.98
C PRO A 88 0.97 8.07 10.82
N ARG A 89 1.48 9.27 11.10
CA ARG A 89 1.90 10.17 10.03
C ARG A 89 3.11 9.64 9.26
N GLU A 90 3.76 8.63 9.80
CA GLU A 90 4.93 8.04 9.13
C GLU A 90 4.55 6.89 8.21
N LEU A 91 3.27 6.54 8.14
CA LEU A 91 2.80 5.46 7.30
C LEU A 91 2.12 5.99 6.05
N LEU A 92 2.52 5.47 4.90
CA LEU A 92 1.84 5.76 3.64
C LEU A 92 1.36 4.45 3.06
N MET A 93 0.06 4.37 2.77
CA MET A 93 -0.53 3.17 2.18
C MET A 93 -0.80 3.41 0.70
N VAL A 94 -0.39 2.47 -0.13
CA VAL A 94 -0.66 2.49 -1.55
C VAL A 94 -1.53 1.28 -1.87
N GLY A 95 -2.72 1.51 -2.38
CA GLY A 95 -3.62 0.41 -2.62
C GLY A 95 -4.73 0.73 -3.59
N ASN A 96 -5.48 -0.30 -3.97
CA ASN A 96 -6.52 -0.17 -4.97
C ASN A 96 -7.93 -0.07 -4.38
N SER A 97 -8.12 -0.40 -3.13
CA SER A 97 -9.45 -0.43 -2.53
C SER A 97 -9.64 0.73 -1.58
N LEU A 98 -10.61 1.59 -1.88
CA LEU A 98 -10.94 2.67 -0.96
C LEU A 98 -11.35 2.11 0.39
N LYS A 99 -12.15 1.06 0.37
CA LYS A 99 -12.72 0.51 1.59
C LYS A 99 -11.66 -0.18 2.47
N SER A 100 -10.73 -0.88 1.86
CA SER A 100 -9.79 -1.71 2.61
C SER A 100 -8.42 -1.06 2.78
N ASP A 101 -8.00 -0.27 1.81
CA ASP A 101 -6.64 0.25 1.80
C ASP A 101 -6.57 1.74 2.17
N ILE A 102 -7.57 2.50 1.79
CA ILE A 102 -7.47 3.96 1.89
C ILE A 102 -8.18 4.51 3.11
N LEU A 103 -9.49 4.27 3.20
CA LEU A 103 -10.27 4.87 4.28
C LEU A 103 -9.80 4.45 5.67
N PRO A 104 -9.47 3.18 5.91
CA PRO A 104 -9.04 2.81 7.25
C PRO A 104 -7.77 3.51 7.69
N VAL A 105 -6.81 3.70 6.76
CA VAL A 105 -5.56 4.33 7.17
C VAL A 105 -5.75 5.83 7.38
N LEU A 106 -6.62 6.47 6.60
CA LEU A 106 -6.90 7.88 6.82
C LEU A 106 -7.52 8.11 8.18
N LYS A 107 -8.39 7.19 8.61
CA LYS A 107 -9.07 7.33 9.88
C LYS A 107 -8.12 7.26 11.07
N ILE A 108 -7.01 6.59 10.92
CA ILE A 108 -6.05 6.50 12.03
C ILE A 108 -4.94 7.53 11.90
N GLY A 109 -5.05 8.44 10.94
CA GLY A 109 -4.08 9.53 10.82
C GLY A 109 -2.93 9.28 9.87
N ALA A 110 -2.98 8.19 9.11
CA ALA A 110 -1.93 7.91 8.13
C ALA A 110 -2.30 8.51 6.78
N SER A 111 -1.38 8.40 5.83
CA SER A 111 -1.59 8.92 4.48
C SER A 111 -1.84 7.78 3.50
N ALA A 112 -2.42 8.11 2.35
CA ALA A 112 -2.75 7.09 1.38
C ALA A 112 -2.69 7.62 -0.04
N ILE A 113 -2.37 6.72 -0.97
CA ILE A 113 -2.46 6.97 -2.41
C ILE A 113 -3.31 5.88 -3.00
N HIS A 114 -4.34 6.26 -3.71
CA HIS A 114 -5.29 5.34 -4.29
C HIS A 114 -4.91 5.06 -5.74
N VAL A 115 -4.76 3.79 -6.09
CA VAL A 115 -4.45 3.36 -7.46
C VAL A 115 -5.56 2.41 -7.88
N PRO A 116 -6.68 2.92 -8.39
CA PRO A 116 -7.85 2.08 -8.67
C PRO A 116 -7.64 1.18 -9.88
N PHE A 117 -8.25 0.00 -9.82
CA PHE A 117 -8.36 -0.89 -10.96
C PHE A 117 -9.74 -0.73 -11.56
N HIS A 118 -9.82 -0.89 -12.87
CA HIS A 118 -11.12 -0.75 -13.52
C HIS A 118 -12.16 -1.69 -12.95
N THR A 119 -11.74 -2.87 -12.55
CA THR A 119 -12.69 -3.88 -12.08
C THR A 119 -13.32 -3.54 -10.75
N THR A 120 -12.65 -2.75 -9.93
CA THR A 120 -13.17 -2.40 -8.61
C THR A 120 -13.82 -1.03 -8.58
N TRP A 121 -13.64 -0.28 -9.62
CA TRP A 121 -14.03 1.11 -9.64
C TRP A 121 -15.52 1.33 -9.36
N ALA A 122 -16.37 0.57 -10.02
CA ALA A 122 -17.81 0.75 -9.88
C ALA A 122 -18.28 0.43 -8.47
N HIS A 123 -17.71 -0.57 -7.86
CA HIS A 123 -18.13 -0.98 -6.53
C HIS A 123 -17.80 0.04 -5.46
N GLU A 124 -16.78 0.83 -5.70
CA GLU A 124 -16.29 1.73 -4.67
C GLU A 124 -16.63 3.17 -4.93
N GLU A 125 -17.47 3.42 -5.90
CA GLU A 125 -17.79 4.79 -6.24
C GLU A 125 -18.49 5.52 -5.10
N VAL A 126 -19.38 4.84 -4.40
CA VAL A 126 -20.07 5.44 -3.27
C VAL A 126 -19.08 5.79 -2.15
N SER A 127 -18.17 4.88 -1.88
CA SER A 127 -17.15 5.13 -0.88
C SER A 127 -16.26 6.29 -1.28
N LYS A 128 -16.03 6.44 -2.57
CA LYS A 128 -15.24 7.55 -3.07
C LYS A 128 -15.93 8.87 -2.77
N LYS A 129 -17.24 8.91 -2.89
CA LYS A 129 -18.00 10.10 -2.53
C LYS A 129 -17.84 10.42 -1.06
N ASP A 130 -17.92 9.40 -0.22
CA ASP A 130 -17.77 9.60 1.21
C ASP A 130 -16.39 10.11 1.56
N ALA A 131 -15.41 9.76 0.75
CA ALA A 131 -14.03 10.11 1.00
C ALA A 131 -13.58 11.36 0.27
N HIS A 132 -14.48 12.03 -0.41
CA HIS A 132 -14.08 13.11 -1.32
C HIS A 132 -13.37 14.27 -0.61
N GLU A 133 -13.61 14.43 0.66
CA GLU A 133 -12.95 15.51 1.39
C GLU A 133 -11.67 15.07 2.06
N SER A 134 -11.33 13.82 1.93
CA SER A 134 -10.13 13.33 2.53
C SER A 134 -8.92 13.77 1.72
N THR A 135 -7.79 13.80 2.39
CA THR A 135 -6.58 14.27 1.76
C THR A 135 -5.77 13.08 1.25
N PHE A 136 -6.30 12.40 0.27
CA PHE A 136 -5.53 11.36 -0.38
C PHE A 136 -5.48 11.64 -1.87
N LYS A 137 -4.47 11.08 -2.51
CA LYS A 137 -4.28 11.25 -3.93
C LYS A 137 -4.71 10.01 -4.68
N THR A 138 -5.18 10.20 -5.91
CA THR A 138 -5.55 9.09 -6.77
C THR A 138 -4.68 9.18 -8.03
N VAL A 139 -4.04 8.06 -8.36
CA VAL A 139 -3.22 8.00 -9.57
C VAL A 139 -3.65 6.78 -10.37
N HIS A 140 -3.25 6.73 -11.63
CA HIS A 140 -3.74 5.70 -12.54
C HIS A 140 -2.81 4.50 -12.65
N SER A 141 -1.58 4.63 -12.24
CA SER A 141 -0.65 3.51 -12.25
C SER A 141 0.31 3.66 -11.09
N ILE A 142 0.96 2.54 -10.74
CA ILE A 142 1.87 2.56 -9.60
C ILE A 142 3.08 3.45 -9.88
N THR A 143 3.48 3.60 -11.14
CA THR A 143 4.60 4.47 -11.46
C THR A 143 4.31 5.92 -11.16
N ASP A 144 3.03 6.30 -11.18
CA ASP A 144 2.66 7.69 -10.93
C ASP A 144 2.85 8.10 -9.48
N ILE A 145 2.96 7.14 -8.56
CA ILE A 145 3.13 7.52 -7.15
C ILE A 145 4.44 8.24 -6.92
N LEU A 146 5.41 8.03 -7.80
CA LEU A 146 6.71 8.69 -7.65
C LEU A 146 6.60 10.21 -7.71
N ARG A 147 5.53 10.73 -8.29
CA ARG A 147 5.34 12.17 -8.37
C ARG A 147 5.08 12.79 -6.99
N PHE A 148 4.58 12.00 -6.06
CA PHE A 148 4.17 12.52 -4.77
C PHE A 148 5.13 12.12 -3.65
N LEU A 149 6.19 11.47 -3.99
CA LEU A 149 7.18 11.00 -3.05
C LEU A 149 8.57 11.55 -3.39
#